data_82a536c80a3b6e98d45369f5edc0437d
#
_entry.id   82a536c80a3b6e98d45369f5edc0437d
#
_cell.length_a   1.000
_cell.length_b   1.000
_cell.length_c   1.000
_cell.angle_alpha   90.00
_cell.angle_beta   90.00
_cell.angle_gamma   90.00
#
_symmetry.space_group_name_H-M   'P 1'
#
loop_
_entity.id
_entity.type
_entity.pdbx_description
1 polymer ?
#
loop_
_entity_poly.entity_id
_entity_poly.type
_entity_poly.pdbx_seq_one_letter_code
_entity_poly.pdbx_strand_id
1 'polypeptide(L)'
;YTTAWPLADEKGWQFLRLAEGTLAQSLVDQAKKRNLASALLDFSYAGYDGTGGALVDVKALVGKSGWLRVSRLTLTMAEQEVEHLLCAAITDDGETIRAETIDRLFLIPGVAGDKPTTSEPTSDLDRLEVAEKDKRIEEANAANSEYLLAETDKLDAYASDLEQASKTEIAEMETLITEKKREMRSMSLTVADKIEAQRAIKKL
;
A
#
# COMPACT_ATOMS: atom_id res chain seq x y z
N TYR A 1 16.09 2.16 -22.50
CA TYR A 1 15.15 2.60 -21.44
C TYR A 1 15.87 3.48 -20.43
N THR A 2 15.15 4.41 -19.82
CA THR A 2 15.66 5.27 -18.75
C THR A 2 14.53 5.61 -17.78
N THR A 3 14.85 5.82 -16.52
CA THR A 3 13.93 6.35 -15.49
C THR A 3 13.96 7.88 -15.40
N ALA A 4 14.87 8.53 -16.14
CA ALA A 4 14.99 9.97 -16.19
C ALA A 4 14.24 10.51 -17.42
N TRP A 5 13.14 11.24 -17.22
CA TRP A 5 12.34 11.81 -18.30
C TRP A 5 13.13 12.71 -19.25
N PRO A 6 13.98 13.64 -18.77
CA PRO A 6 14.75 14.51 -19.67
C PRO A 6 15.65 13.71 -20.61
N LEU A 7 16.24 12.60 -20.13
CA LEU A 7 17.11 11.75 -20.92
C LEU A 7 16.33 10.92 -21.96
N ALA A 8 15.09 10.53 -21.63
CA ALA A 8 14.21 9.84 -22.56
C ALA A 8 13.88 10.73 -23.76
N ASP A 9 13.56 11.99 -23.51
CA ASP A 9 13.19 12.97 -24.52
C ASP A 9 14.39 13.34 -25.41
N GLU A 10 15.53 13.65 -24.80
CA GLU A 10 16.75 14.02 -25.50
C GLU A 10 17.30 12.91 -26.42
N LYS A 11 17.28 11.66 -25.98
CA LYS A 11 17.86 10.51 -26.67
C LYS A 11 16.88 9.64 -27.42
N GLY A 12 15.59 9.96 -27.38
CA GLY A 12 14.52 9.14 -27.96
C GLY A 12 14.39 7.76 -27.28
N TRP A 13 14.79 7.64 -26.03
CA TRP A 13 14.69 6.40 -25.28
C TRP A 13 13.30 6.26 -24.66
N GLN A 14 12.87 5.01 -24.44
CA GLN A 14 11.63 4.78 -23.73
C GLN A 14 11.78 5.10 -22.24
N PHE A 15 10.84 5.89 -21.72
CA PHE A 15 10.75 6.20 -20.30
C PHE A 15 10.16 5.01 -19.55
N LEU A 16 10.86 4.53 -18.53
CA LEU A 16 10.42 3.44 -17.68
C LEU A 16 9.73 4.00 -16.42
N ARG A 17 8.43 3.80 -16.31
CA ARG A 17 7.68 4.07 -15.07
C ARG A 17 7.81 2.85 -14.16
N LEU A 18 8.49 3.01 -13.02
CA LEU A 18 8.72 1.89 -12.09
C LEU A 18 7.44 1.47 -11.35
N ALA A 19 6.54 2.41 -11.08
CA ALA A 19 5.29 2.14 -10.37
C ALA A 19 4.17 1.60 -11.26
N GLU A 20 4.22 1.88 -12.56
CA GLU A 20 3.14 1.54 -13.49
C GLU A 20 3.75 1.09 -14.83
N GLY A 21 3.47 -0.13 -15.23
CA GLY A 21 3.81 -0.59 -16.56
C GLY A 21 4.22 -2.06 -16.63
N THR A 22 3.78 -2.72 -17.67
CA THR A 22 4.04 -4.15 -17.92
C THR A 22 5.53 -4.48 -18.01
N LEU A 23 6.36 -3.57 -18.52
CA LEU A 23 7.80 -3.78 -18.63
C LEU A 23 8.49 -3.73 -17.27
N ALA A 24 8.18 -2.72 -16.44
CA ALA A 24 8.73 -2.61 -15.10
C ALA A 24 8.36 -3.84 -14.27
N GLN A 25 7.09 -4.24 -14.31
CA GLN A 25 6.61 -5.43 -13.62
C GLN A 25 7.31 -6.69 -14.12
N SER A 26 7.47 -6.85 -15.44
CA SER A 26 8.18 -7.99 -16.03
C SER A 26 9.66 -8.07 -15.57
N LEU A 27 10.35 -6.94 -15.46
CA LEU A 27 11.73 -6.89 -14.96
C LEU A 27 11.80 -7.28 -13.48
N VAL A 28 10.87 -6.79 -12.66
CA VAL A 28 10.77 -7.16 -11.25
C VAL A 28 10.49 -8.66 -11.11
N ASP A 29 9.53 -9.19 -11.87
CA ASP A 29 9.21 -10.63 -11.84
C ASP A 29 10.38 -11.52 -12.31
N GLN A 30 11.15 -11.06 -13.28
CA GLN A 30 12.37 -11.74 -13.69
C GLN A 30 13.45 -11.68 -12.60
N ALA A 31 13.61 -10.53 -11.94
CA ALA A 31 14.55 -10.39 -10.82
C ALA A 31 14.18 -11.31 -9.64
N LYS A 32 12.89 -11.37 -9.30
CA LYS A 32 12.36 -12.24 -8.23
C LYS A 32 12.60 -13.75 -8.49
N LYS A 33 12.63 -14.15 -9.77
CA LYS A 33 12.87 -15.56 -10.17
C LYS A 33 14.36 -15.94 -10.13
N ARG A 34 15.26 -14.97 -10.01
CA ARG A 34 16.70 -15.26 -9.95
C ARG A 34 17.06 -15.80 -8.58
N ASN A 35 17.64 -16.98 -8.56
CA ASN A 35 18.28 -17.53 -7.36
C ASN A 35 19.72 -17.01 -7.32
N LEU A 36 19.95 -15.98 -6.51
CA LEU A 36 21.27 -15.35 -6.37
C LEU A 36 22.04 -16.05 -5.27
N ALA A 37 23.25 -16.48 -5.57
CA ALA A 37 24.18 -16.98 -4.56
C ALA A 37 24.76 -15.79 -3.76
N SER A 38 25.22 -16.08 -2.54
CA SER A 38 25.98 -15.11 -1.75
C SER A 38 27.24 -14.68 -2.51
N ALA A 39 27.51 -13.39 -2.51
CA ALA A 39 28.67 -12.78 -3.18
C ALA A 39 29.31 -11.71 -2.30
N LEU A 40 30.59 -11.51 -2.46
CA LEU A 40 31.25 -10.32 -1.94
C LEU A 40 30.83 -9.12 -2.77
N LEU A 41 30.42 -8.03 -2.14
CA LEU A 41 30.07 -6.77 -2.81
C LEU A 41 31.04 -5.67 -2.32
N ASP A 42 31.75 -5.09 -3.24
CA ASP A 42 32.62 -3.93 -3.00
C ASP A 42 31.89 -2.65 -3.40
N PHE A 43 31.55 -1.80 -2.45
CA PHE A 43 30.89 -0.53 -2.66
C PHE A 43 31.91 0.62 -2.69
N SER A 44 31.85 1.46 -3.71
CA SER A 44 32.77 2.60 -3.88
C SER A 44 32.06 3.93 -3.65
N TYR A 45 32.26 4.52 -2.48
CA TYR A 45 31.75 5.87 -2.19
C TYR A 45 32.36 6.94 -3.10
N ALA A 46 33.62 6.77 -3.53
CA ALA A 46 34.28 7.70 -4.43
C ALA A 46 33.64 7.75 -5.85
N GLY A 47 32.93 6.70 -6.24
CA GLY A 47 32.18 6.63 -7.50
C GLY A 47 30.77 7.19 -7.43
N TYR A 48 30.34 7.71 -6.30
CA TYR A 48 29.01 8.28 -6.14
C TYR A 48 28.91 9.66 -6.81
N ASP A 49 27.93 9.82 -7.70
CA ASP A 49 27.73 11.02 -8.52
C ASP A 49 27.00 12.19 -7.82
N GLY A 50 26.57 11.97 -6.57
CA GLY A 50 25.87 12.99 -5.78
C GLY A 50 24.39 13.19 -6.10
N THR A 51 23.79 12.43 -7.03
CA THR A 51 22.39 12.61 -7.46
C THR A 51 21.36 12.40 -6.35
N GLY A 52 21.67 11.59 -5.33
CA GLY A 52 20.84 11.34 -4.14
C GLY A 52 21.10 12.28 -2.95
N GLY A 53 21.90 13.33 -3.10
CA GLY A 53 22.32 14.22 -2.02
C GLY A 53 23.47 13.65 -1.18
N ALA A 54 23.77 14.27 -0.05
CA ALA A 54 24.86 13.83 0.81
C ALA A 54 24.49 12.54 1.57
N LEU A 55 25.25 11.46 1.34
CA LEU A 55 25.08 10.16 2.00
C LEU A 55 26.02 10.05 3.23
N VAL A 56 25.79 10.87 4.26
CA VAL A 56 26.65 10.95 5.44
C VAL A 56 26.76 9.61 6.15
N ASP A 57 25.64 8.90 6.30
CA ASP A 57 25.58 7.61 6.99
C ASP A 57 26.37 6.53 6.23
N VAL A 58 26.28 6.51 4.90
CA VAL A 58 27.07 5.60 4.06
C VAL A 58 28.56 5.97 4.07
N LYS A 59 28.87 7.26 4.11
CA LYS A 59 30.26 7.71 4.24
C LYS A 59 30.93 7.22 5.51
N ALA A 60 30.17 7.08 6.61
CA ALA A 60 30.67 6.53 7.87
C ALA A 60 31.03 5.03 7.77
N LEU A 61 30.58 4.33 6.75
CA LEU A 61 30.90 2.92 6.48
C LEU A 61 32.14 2.75 5.58
N VAL A 62 32.73 3.83 5.08
CA VAL A 62 33.94 3.75 4.25
C VAL A 62 35.07 3.08 5.02
N GLY A 63 35.67 2.04 4.42
CA GLY A 63 36.71 1.22 5.03
C GLY A 63 36.22 0.19 6.05
N LYS A 64 34.91 0.07 6.27
CA LYS A 64 34.33 -1.01 7.05
C LYS A 64 33.92 -2.18 6.15
N SER A 65 33.97 -3.38 6.69
CA SER A 65 33.43 -4.60 6.11
C SER A 65 32.34 -5.17 7.01
N GLY A 66 31.52 -6.07 6.49
CA GLY A 66 30.44 -6.66 7.25
C GLY A 66 29.56 -7.57 6.41
N TRP A 67 28.43 -7.93 6.97
CA TRP A 67 27.48 -8.84 6.38
C TRP A 67 26.13 -8.16 6.15
N LEU A 68 25.57 -8.39 4.99
CA LEU A 68 24.24 -7.95 4.61
C LEU A 68 23.44 -9.16 4.15
N ARG A 69 22.28 -9.37 4.79
CA ARG A 69 21.28 -10.36 4.38
C ARG A 69 20.05 -9.63 3.86
N VAL A 70 19.54 -10.08 2.73
CA VAL A 70 18.31 -9.56 2.15
C VAL A 70 17.32 -10.73 2.02
N SER A 71 16.16 -10.59 2.63
CA SER A 71 15.07 -11.57 2.61
C SER A 71 13.80 -10.93 2.08
N ARG A 72 12.88 -11.74 1.58
CA ARG A 72 11.57 -11.31 1.12
C ARG A 72 10.50 -11.72 2.12
N LEU A 73 9.73 -10.75 2.59
CA LEU A 73 8.52 -10.96 3.38
C LEU A 73 7.30 -10.70 2.49
N THR A 74 6.42 -11.68 2.38
CA THR A 74 5.12 -11.53 1.72
C THR A 74 4.04 -11.52 2.80
N LEU A 75 3.26 -10.44 2.84
CA LEU A 75 2.10 -10.29 3.72
C LEU A 75 0.83 -10.38 2.88
N THR A 76 -0.04 -11.33 3.20
CA THR A 76 -1.35 -11.48 2.56
C THR A 76 -2.40 -10.83 3.46
N MET A 77 -3.01 -9.76 3.00
CA MET A 77 -4.06 -9.02 3.70
C MET A 77 -5.32 -9.02 2.85
N ALA A 78 -6.38 -9.65 3.34
CA ALA A 78 -7.67 -9.79 2.63
C ALA A 78 -7.49 -10.24 1.17
N GLU A 79 -7.52 -9.33 0.21
CA GLU A 79 -7.40 -9.60 -1.23
C GLU A 79 -6.08 -9.09 -1.83
N GLN A 80 -5.16 -8.58 -1.01
CA GLN A 80 -3.90 -7.99 -1.47
C GLN A 80 -2.69 -8.72 -0.91
N GLU A 81 -1.73 -8.97 -1.76
CA GLU A 81 -0.38 -9.40 -1.38
C GLU A 81 0.57 -8.20 -1.44
N VAL A 82 1.23 -7.93 -0.30
CA VAL A 82 2.26 -6.88 -0.21
C VAL A 82 3.59 -7.54 0.08
N GLU A 83 4.58 -7.24 -0.75
CA GLU A 83 5.93 -7.76 -0.59
C GLU A 83 6.87 -6.69 -0.04
N HIS A 84 7.64 -7.06 0.97
CA HIS A 84 8.69 -6.23 1.58
C HIS A 84 10.05 -6.92 1.45
N LEU A 85 11.09 -6.14 1.20
CA LEU A 85 12.46 -6.58 1.39
C LEU A 85 12.87 -6.29 2.84
N LEU A 86 13.29 -7.34 3.53
CA LEU A 86 13.89 -7.23 4.85
C LEU A 86 15.40 -7.21 4.66
N CYS A 87 16.06 -6.20 5.23
CA CYS A 87 17.50 -6.05 5.17
C CYS A 87 18.06 -6.09 6.59
N ALA A 88 18.92 -7.05 6.87
CA ALA A 88 19.66 -7.17 8.11
C ALA A 88 21.16 -7.03 7.81
N ALA A 89 21.82 -6.09 8.45
CA ALA A 89 23.25 -5.86 8.23
C ALA A 89 23.99 -5.57 9.52
N ILE A 90 25.21 -6.09 9.59
CA ILE A 90 26.12 -5.93 10.74
C ILE A 90 27.55 -5.76 10.21
N THR A 91 28.30 -4.85 10.80
CA THR A 91 29.73 -4.73 10.51
C THR A 91 30.53 -5.85 11.20
N ASP A 92 31.76 -6.09 10.75
CA ASP A 92 32.65 -7.05 11.39
C ASP A 92 33.00 -6.68 12.84
N ASP A 93 32.86 -5.38 13.19
CA ASP A 93 33.01 -4.88 14.56
C ASP A 93 31.75 -5.11 15.43
N GLY A 94 30.69 -5.71 14.88
CA GLY A 94 29.43 -5.98 15.59
C GLY A 94 28.45 -4.81 15.64
N GLU A 95 28.68 -3.74 14.87
CA GLU A 95 27.77 -2.58 14.78
C GLU A 95 26.61 -2.91 13.80
N THR A 96 25.38 -2.75 14.27
CA THR A 96 24.19 -2.92 13.43
C THR A 96 24.02 -1.74 12.48
N ILE A 97 23.79 -2.01 11.20
CA ILE A 97 23.50 -0.99 10.18
C ILE A 97 21.99 -0.85 10.04
N ARG A 98 21.48 0.39 10.14
CA ARG A 98 20.04 0.68 10.02
C ARG A 98 19.54 0.46 8.61
N ALA A 99 18.27 0.07 8.46
CA ALA A 99 17.63 -0.21 7.17
C ALA A 99 17.73 1.00 6.21
N GLU A 100 17.53 2.23 6.69
CA GLU A 100 17.65 3.43 5.87
C GLU A 100 19.08 3.66 5.33
N THR A 101 20.09 3.25 6.09
CA THR A 101 21.48 3.31 5.65
C THR A 101 21.77 2.23 4.60
N ILE A 102 21.17 1.05 4.75
CA ILE A 102 21.29 -0.04 3.77
C ILE A 102 20.65 0.37 2.45
N ASP A 103 19.46 0.97 2.46
CA ASP A 103 18.79 1.47 1.26
C ASP A 103 19.68 2.49 0.51
N ARG A 104 20.34 3.37 1.26
CA ARG A 104 21.28 4.35 0.70
C ARG A 104 22.58 3.72 0.21
N LEU A 105 23.03 2.62 0.80
CA LEU A 105 24.19 1.86 0.34
C LEU A 105 24.01 1.37 -1.11
N PHE A 106 22.79 0.98 -1.47
CA PHE A 106 22.48 0.57 -2.86
C PHE A 106 22.41 1.73 -3.86
N LEU A 107 22.52 2.97 -3.42
CA LEU A 107 22.64 4.15 -4.33
C LEU A 107 24.08 4.38 -4.82
N ILE A 108 25.07 3.77 -4.16
CA ILE A 108 26.47 3.91 -4.58
C ILE A 108 26.89 2.76 -5.49
N PRO A 109 27.86 2.98 -6.40
CA PRO A 109 28.36 1.92 -7.25
C PRO A 109 28.95 0.75 -6.45
N GLY A 110 28.58 -0.46 -6.83
CA GLY A 110 29.11 -1.69 -6.24
C GLY A 110 29.58 -2.64 -7.32
N VAL A 111 30.63 -3.39 -7.03
CA VAL A 111 31.19 -4.45 -7.88
C VAL A 111 31.03 -5.77 -7.15
N ALA A 112 30.45 -6.76 -7.84
CA ALA A 112 30.36 -8.12 -7.33
C ALA A 112 31.68 -8.86 -7.54
N GLY A 113 32.21 -9.40 -6.45
CA GLY A 113 33.39 -10.28 -6.45
C GLY A 113 33.00 -11.75 -6.26
N ASP A 114 33.99 -12.53 -5.83
CA ASP A 114 33.86 -13.95 -5.56
C ASP A 114 33.02 -14.25 -4.31
N LYS A 115 32.76 -15.55 -4.06
CA LYS A 115 32.06 -15.97 -2.84
C LYS A 115 32.85 -15.57 -1.58
N PRO A 116 32.16 -15.13 -0.52
CA PRO A 116 32.82 -14.86 0.76
C PRO A 116 33.47 -16.15 1.30
N THR A 117 34.68 -16.00 1.79
CA THR A 117 35.47 -17.11 2.39
C THR A 117 35.20 -17.28 3.88
N THR A 118 34.60 -16.29 4.51
CA THR A 118 34.30 -16.25 5.95
C THR A 118 32.86 -16.73 6.20
N SER A 119 32.63 -17.34 7.35
CA SER A 119 31.27 -17.75 7.75
C SER A 119 30.46 -16.53 8.23
N GLU A 120 29.22 -16.49 7.80
CA GLU A 120 28.23 -15.46 8.16
C GLU A 120 27.88 -15.53 9.66
N PRO A 121 27.73 -14.41 10.37
CA PRO A 121 27.27 -14.34 11.78
C PRO A 121 25.76 -14.59 11.87
N THR A 122 25.34 -15.83 11.67
CA THR A 122 23.95 -16.24 11.49
C THR A 122 23.04 -15.78 12.63
N SER A 123 23.47 -15.95 13.90
CA SER A 123 22.63 -15.63 15.05
C SER A 123 22.28 -14.14 15.16
N ASP A 124 23.22 -13.25 14.82
CA ASP A 124 23.00 -11.80 14.91
C ASP A 124 22.14 -11.33 13.74
N LEU A 125 22.37 -11.83 12.54
CA LEU A 125 21.54 -11.54 11.38
C LEU A 125 20.12 -12.10 11.54
N ASP A 126 19.93 -13.28 12.10
CA ASP A 126 18.61 -13.86 12.39
C ASP A 126 17.83 -12.97 13.37
N ARG A 127 18.49 -12.49 14.44
CA ARG A 127 17.86 -11.59 15.40
C ARG A 127 17.41 -10.27 14.75
N LEU A 128 18.25 -9.67 13.91
CA LEU A 128 17.94 -8.43 13.20
C LEU A 128 16.82 -8.63 12.18
N GLU A 129 16.83 -9.73 11.45
CA GLU A 129 15.79 -10.07 10.49
C GLU A 129 14.43 -10.27 11.17
N VAL A 130 14.39 -10.97 12.31
CA VAL A 130 13.16 -11.16 13.10
C VAL A 130 12.63 -9.81 13.59
N ALA A 131 13.50 -8.94 14.11
CA ALA A 131 13.08 -7.62 14.59
C ALA A 131 12.50 -6.74 13.45
N GLU A 132 13.13 -6.74 12.28
CA GLU A 132 12.60 -6.01 11.12
C GLU A 132 11.30 -6.60 10.60
N LYS A 133 11.18 -7.94 10.58
CA LYS A 133 9.93 -8.63 10.23
C LYS A 133 8.79 -8.25 11.17
N ASP A 134 9.02 -8.29 12.48
CA ASP A 134 7.99 -7.98 13.48
C ASP A 134 7.54 -6.53 13.35
N LYS A 135 8.47 -5.59 13.12
CA LYS A 135 8.17 -4.19 12.82
C LYS A 135 7.26 -4.03 11.58
N ARG A 136 7.58 -4.72 10.48
CA ARG A 136 6.76 -4.67 9.25
C ARG A 136 5.37 -5.25 9.45
N ILE A 137 5.25 -6.32 10.23
CA ILE A 137 3.95 -6.91 10.58
C ILE A 137 3.13 -5.94 11.43
N GLU A 138 3.73 -5.27 12.40
CA GLU A 138 3.05 -4.29 13.23
C GLU A 138 2.58 -3.07 12.43
N GLU A 139 3.43 -2.52 11.56
CA GLU A 139 3.08 -1.44 10.63
C GLU A 139 1.89 -1.84 9.72
N ALA A 140 1.91 -3.05 9.16
CA ALA A 140 0.84 -3.56 8.31
C ALA A 140 -0.48 -3.75 9.10
N ASN A 141 -0.41 -4.26 10.32
CA ASN A 141 -1.58 -4.44 11.19
C ASN A 141 -2.19 -3.09 11.58
N ALA A 142 -1.37 -2.08 11.88
CA ALA A 142 -1.84 -0.74 12.19
C ALA A 142 -2.56 -0.10 10.99
N ALA A 143 -1.96 -0.17 9.81
CA ALA A 143 -2.55 0.34 8.58
C ALA A 143 -3.87 -0.37 8.23
N ASN A 144 -3.93 -1.69 8.40
CA ASN A 144 -5.14 -2.47 8.16
C ASN A 144 -6.27 -2.13 9.15
N SER A 145 -5.92 -1.89 10.41
CA SER A 145 -6.90 -1.47 11.42
C SER A 145 -7.49 -0.09 11.12
N GLU A 146 -6.67 0.87 10.69
CA GLU A 146 -7.11 2.19 10.27
C GLU A 146 -8.05 2.11 9.06
N TYR A 147 -7.71 1.29 8.07
CA TYR A 147 -8.58 1.06 6.92
C TYR A 147 -9.94 0.48 7.31
N LEU A 148 -9.97 -0.54 8.19
CA LEU A 148 -11.22 -1.15 8.65
C LEU A 148 -12.10 -0.15 9.41
N LEU A 149 -11.53 0.69 10.25
CA LEU A 149 -12.28 1.75 10.94
C LEU A 149 -12.89 2.74 9.95
N ALA A 150 -12.11 3.21 8.98
CA ALA A 150 -12.60 4.13 7.95
C ALA A 150 -13.74 3.53 7.10
N GLU A 151 -13.66 2.23 6.75
CA GLU A 151 -14.75 1.55 6.03
C GLU A 151 -16.00 1.36 6.90
N THR A 152 -15.84 1.07 8.19
CA THR A 152 -16.96 1.00 9.13
C THR A 152 -17.67 2.33 9.24
N ASP A 153 -16.95 3.44 9.40
CA ASP A 153 -17.52 4.79 9.47
C ASP A 153 -18.31 5.14 8.18
N LYS A 154 -17.80 4.75 7.02
CA LYS A 154 -18.53 4.95 5.74
C LYS A 154 -19.82 4.15 5.68
N LEU A 155 -19.81 2.89 6.14
CA LEU A 155 -21.00 2.05 6.18
C LEU A 155 -22.05 2.61 7.15
N ASP A 156 -21.64 3.09 8.30
CA ASP A 156 -22.51 3.71 9.29
C ASP A 156 -23.14 5.01 8.75
N ALA A 157 -22.36 5.85 8.08
CA ALA A 157 -22.86 7.03 7.39
C ALA A 157 -23.89 6.67 6.32
N TYR A 158 -23.58 5.68 5.47
CA TYR A 158 -24.50 5.21 4.43
C TYR A 158 -25.81 4.65 5.02
N ALA A 159 -25.73 3.86 6.08
CA ALA A 159 -26.89 3.34 6.78
C ALA A 159 -27.77 4.47 7.37
N SER A 160 -27.14 5.49 7.95
CA SER A 160 -27.83 6.68 8.46
C SER A 160 -28.54 7.47 7.37
N ASP A 161 -27.88 7.69 6.23
CA ASP A 161 -28.46 8.38 5.07
C ASP A 161 -29.67 7.63 4.51
N LEU A 162 -29.59 6.30 4.42
CA LEU A 162 -30.67 5.44 3.95
C LEU A 162 -31.86 5.49 4.91
N GLU A 163 -31.61 5.44 6.22
CA GLU A 163 -32.64 5.58 7.25
C GLU A 163 -33.35 6.93 7.14
N GLN A 164 -32.59 8.01 6.96
CA GLN A 164 -33.15 9.36 6.81
C GLN A 164 -33.99 9.50 5.54
N ALA A 165 -33.51 8.97 4.41
CA ALA A 165 -34.24 8.93 3.16
C ALA A 165 -35.57 8.19 3.31
N SER A 166 -35.56 7.01 3.93
CA SER A 166 -36.76 6.21 4.19
C SER A 166 -37.76 6.93 5.10
N LYS A 167 -37.29 7.63 6.16
CA LYS A 167 -38.15 8.46 7.02
C LYS A 167 -38.81 9.60 6.25
N THR A 168 -38.07 10.25 5.37
CA THR A 168 -38.59 11.34 4.52
C THR A 168 -39.68 10.80 3.59
N GLU A 169 -39.42 9.67 2.92
CA GLU A 169 -40.36 9.04 2.00
C GLU A 169 -41.66 8.63 2.70
N ILE A 170 -41.56 8.07 3.90
CA ILE A 170 -42.73 7.72 4.75
C ILE A 170 -43.53 8.98 5.11
N ALA A 171 -42.88 10.07 5.52
CA ALA A 171 -43.55 11.33 5.86
C ALA A 171 -44.27 11.96 4.65
N GLU A 172 -43.66 11.90 3.48
CA GLU A 172 -44.30 12.35 2.22
C GLU A 172 -45.53 11.51 1.88
N MET A 173 -45.42 10.18 2.01
CA MET A 173 -46.56 9.28 1.79
C MET A 173 -47.71 9.54 2.80
N GLU A 174 -47.41 9.73 4.07
CA GLU A 174 -48.40 10.07 5.09
C GLU A 174 -49.10 11.40 4.78
N THR A 175 -48.36 12.39 4.29
CA THR A 175 -48.91 13.67 3.84
C THR A 175 -49.87 13.47 2.67
N LEU A 176 -49.47 12.73 1.65
CA LEU A 176 -50.30 12.40 0.50
C LEU A 176 -51.58 11.65 0.89
N ILE A 177 -51.48 10.70 1.78
CA ILE A 177 -52.65 9.96 2.29
C ILE A 177 -53.62 10.90 3.02
N THR A 178 -53.07 11.82 3.81
CA THR A 178 -53.88 12.82 4.55
C THR A 178 -54.58 13.77 3.61
N GLU A 179 -53.90 14.29 2.59
CA GLU A 179 -54.49 15.14 1.54
C GLU A 179 -55.58 14.41 0.78
N LYS A 180 -55.35 13.21 0.33
CA LYS A 180 -56.34 12.40 -0.35
C LYS A 180 -57.60 12.10 0.47
N LYS A 181 -57.42 11.83 1.78
CA LYS A 181 -58.55 11.69 2.71
C LYS A 181 -59.34 12.99 2.88
N ARG A 182 -58.65 14.15 2.88
CA ARG A 182 -59.28 15.48 2.97
C ARG A 182 -60.07 15.80 1.69
N GLU A 183 -59.49 15.56 0.51
CA GLU A 183 -60.18 15.69 -0.80
C GLU A 183 -61.46 14.85 -0.87
N MET A 184 -61.40 13.60 -0.44
CA MET A 184 -62.58 12.69 -0.37
C MET A 184 -63.70 13.24 0.48
N ARG A 185 -63.36 13.95 1.56
CA ARG A 185 -64.37 14.52 2.49
C ARG A 185 -64.97 15.86 1.96
N SER A 186 -64.22 16.60 1.19
CA SER A 186 -64.63 17.91 0.66
C SER A 186 -65.44 17.83 -0.62
N MET A 187 -65.27 16.76 -1.43
CA MET A 187 -65.99 16.57 -2.67
C MET A 187 -67.30 15.82 -2.46
N SER A 188 -68.38 16.33 -3.13
CA SER A 188 -69.67 15.63 -3.18
C SER A 188 -69.58 14.46 -4.17
N LEU A 189 -68.83 13.44 -3.81
CA LEU A 189 -68.56 12.25 -4.67
C LEU A 189 -69.71 11.25 -4.60
N THR A 190 -69.93 10.57 -5.72
CA THR A 190 -70.82 9.40 -5.75
C THR A 190 -70.26 8.25 -4.89
N VAL A 191 -71.07 7.28 -4.53
CA VAL A 191 -70.62 6.10 -3.74
C VAL A 191 -69.55 5.33 -4.51
N ALA A 192 -69.67 5.24 -5.84
CA ALA A 192 -68.64 4.58 -6.69
C ALA A 192 -67.31 5.28 -6.64
N ASP A 193 -67.25 6.61 -6.75
CA ASP A 193 -66.00 7.41 -6.70
C ASP A 193 -65.32 7.30 -5.35
N LYS A 194 -66.09 7.22 -4.27
CA LYS A 194 -65.58 7.03 -2.89
C LYS A 194 -64.87 5.69 -2.69
N ILE A 195 -65.43 4.64 -3.32
CA ILE A 195 -64.86 3.29 -3.26
C ILE A 195 -63.55 3.22 -4.05
N GLU A 196 -63.48 3.88 -5.21
CA GLU A 196 -62.29 3.95 -6.03
C GLU A 196 -61.15 4.73 -5.38
N ALA A 197 -61.46 5.89 -4.79
CA ALA A 197 -60.52 6.68 -4.04
C ALA A 197 -60.00 5.95 -2.78
N GLN A 198 -60.84 5.19 -2.06
CA GLN A 198 -60.42 4.34 -0.96
C GLN A 198 -59.49 3.20 -1.39
N ARG A 199 -59.71 2.63 -2.56
CA ARG A 199 -58.80 1.62 -3.15
C ARG A 199 -57.43 2.23 -3.54
N ALA A 200 -57.43 3.43 -4.07
CA ALA A 200 -56.20 4.16 -4.37
C ALA A 200 -55.35 4.47 -3.12
N ILE A 201 -56.00 4.94 -2.05
CA ILE A 201 -55.31 5.21 -0.75
C ILE A 201 -54.75 3.93 -0.14
N LYS A 202 -55.38 2.77 -0.31
CA LYS A 202 -54.86 1.48 0.21
C LYS A 202 -53.68 0.94 -0.59
N LYS A 203 -53.39 1.46 -1.77
CA LYS A 203 -52.23 1.08 -2.60
C LYS A 203 -51.02 1.99 -2.39
N LEU A 204 -51.18 3.15 -1.76
CA LEU A 204 -50.10 4.00 -1.27
C LEU A 204 -49.55 3.42 0.05
#